data_9b960ebfe7a0df0a1f470bf0dbe865b9
#
_entry.id   9b960ebfe7a0df0a1f470bf0dbe865b9
#
_cell.length_a   1.000
_cell.length_b   1.000
_cell.length_c   1.000
_cell.angle_alpha   90.00
_cell.angle_beta   90.00
_cell.angle_gamma   90.00
#
_symmetry.space_group_name_H-M   'P 1'
#
loop_
_entity.id
_entity.type
_entity.pdbx_description
1 polymer ?
#
loop_
_entity_poly.entity_id
_entity_poly.type
_entity_poly.pdbx_seq_one_letter_code
_entity_poly.pdbx_strand_id
1 'polypeptide(L)'
;MPQTLVLRLNPGDDLRTALDAAFARLQAEQNTAAACVVSAVGSLSRAVLRYAAEPQGTVLQEPLELITLSGTLSPDGAHLHASVAMATGEMRGGHVMPGCVVRTTAEIVLAPLQGWVFAREHDARTGFKELVARPAKPLP
;
A
#
# COMPACT_ATOMS: atom_id res chain seq x y z
N MET A 1 12.54 -18.78 8.10
CA MET A 1 11.23 -18.52 7.48
C MET A 1 10.94 -17.03 7.50
N PRO A 2 10.58 -16.43 6.39
CA PRO A 2 10.13 -15.05 6.39
C PRO A 2 8.88 -14.91 7.26
N GLN A 3 8.84 -13.86 8.08
CA GLN A 3 7.72 -13.62 8.98
C GLN A 3 6.86 -12.50 8.43
N THR A 4 5.55 -12.72 8.43
CA THR A 4 4.59 -11.65 8.15
C THR A 4 4.72 -10.55 9.19
N LEU A 5 4.48 -9.31 8.76
CA LEU A 5 4.43 -8.16 9.66
C LEU A 5 2.97 -7.79 9.86
N VAL A 6 2.54 -7.77 11.12
CA VAL A 6 1.20 -7.32 11.50
C VAL A 6 1.30 -5.90 12.04
N LEU A 7 0.51 -5.01 11.47
CA LEU A 7 0.46 -3.60 11.85
C LEU A 7 -0.92 -3.26 12.39
N ARG A 8 -0.96 -2.48 13.44
CA ARG A 8 -2.12 -1.73 13.85
C ARG A 8 -1.76 -0.24 13.75
N LEU A 9 -2.33 0.43 12.78
CA LEU A 9 -2.21 1.88 12.65
C LEU A 9 -3.22 2.57 13.57
N ASN A 10 -2.83 3.73 14.06
CA ASN A 10 -3.59 4.50 15.04
C ASN A 10 -4.25 5.72 14.39
N PRO A 11 -5.23 6.37 15.08
CA PRO A 11 -5.84 7.59 14.57
C PRO A 11 -4.79 8.63 14.20
N GLY A 12 -4.94 9.22 13.02
CA GLY A 12 -4.05 10.25 12.50
C GLY A 12 -2.88 9.74 11.66
N ASP A 13 -2.61 8.44 11.65
CA ASP A 13 -1.56 7.88 10.80
C ASP A 13 -1.93 8.00 9.32
N ASP A 14 -0.95 8.36 8.49
CA ASP A 14 -1.08 8.31 7.03
C ASP A 14 -0.82 6.89 6.54
N LEU A 15 -1.78 6.33 5.82
CA LEU A 15 -1.76 4.93 5.38
C LEU A 15 -0.53 4.61 4.53
N ARG A 16 -0.26 5.40 3.50
CA ARG A 16 0.86 5.15 2.57
C ARG A 16 2.21 5.34 3.27
N THR A 17 2.37 6.42 4.01
CA THR A 17 3.60 6.68 4.78
C THR A 17 3.89 5.57 5.77
N ALA A 18 2.86 5.07 6.47
CA ALA A 18 3.01 3.96 7.41
C ALA A 18 3.45 2.66 6.74
N LEU A 19 2.92 2.38 5.54
CA LEU A 19 3.32 1.18 4.80
C LEU A 19 4.73 1.27 4.22
N ASP A 20 5.13 2.43 3.73
CA ASP A 20 6.51 2.65 3.28
C ASP A 20 7.51 2.49 4.46
N ALA A 21 7.17 3.01 5.63
CA ALA A 21 7.98 2.82 6.85
C ALA A 21 8.02 1.35 7.30
N ALA A 22 6.89 0.66 7.23
CA ALA A 22 6.83 -0.78 7.54
C ALA A 22 7.66 -1.61 6.58
N PHE A 23 7.67 -1.28 5.30
CA PHE A 23 8.53 -1.95 4.32
C PHE A 23 10.02 -1.71 4.60
N ALA A 24 10.41 -0.48 4.93
CA ALA A 24 11.79 -0.17 5.32
C ALA A 24 12.24 -1.01 6.53
N ARG A 25 11.34 -1.23 7.49
CA ARG A 25 11.58 -2.12 8.61
C ARG A 25 11.76 -3.58 8.18
N LEU A 26 10.89 -4.11 7.30
CA LEU A 26 11.04 -5.45 6.74
C LEU A 26 12.38 -5.62 6.00
N GLN A 27 12.80 -4.60 5.24
CA GLN A 27 14.11 -4.61 4.59
C GLN A 27 15.25 -4.75 5.59
N ALA A 28 15.23 -3.95 6.65
CA ALA A 28 16.28 -3.93 7.67
C ALA A 28 16.32 -5.24 8.48
N GLU A 29 15.16 -5.76 8.87
CA GLU A 29 15.08 -6.91 9.77
C GLU A 29 15.17 -8.26 9.03
N GLN A 30 14.68 -8.35 7.81
CA GLN A 30 14.55 -9.62 7.08
C GLN A 30 15.27 -9.63 5.72
N ASN A 31 16.00 -8.57 5.40
CA ASN A 31 16.74 -8.43 4.14
C ASN A 31 15.85 -8.74 2.90
N THR A 32 14.62 -8.24 2.91
CA THR A 32 13.68 -8.41 1.79
C THR A 32 13.71 -7.18 0.88
N ALA A 33 13.53 -7.39 -0.42
CA ALA A 33 13.41 -6.34 -1.40
C ALA A 33 12.05 -6.36 -2.11
N ALA A 34 11.11 -7.12 -1.57
CA ALA A 34 9.76 -7.24 -2.10
C ALA A 34 8.78 -7.64 -0.99
N ALA A 35 7.59 -7.05 -1.00
CA ALA A 35 6.49 -7.44 -0.12
C ALA A 35 5.14 -7.16 -0.77
N CYS A 36 4.09 -7.71 -0.21
CA CYS A 36 2.72 -7.42 -0.62
C CYS A 36 1.78 -7.28 0.58
N VAL A 37 0.65 -6.62 0.36
CA VAL A 37 -0.45 -6.59 1.33
C VAL A 37 -1.22 -7.90 1.23
N VAL A 38 -1.36 -8.59 2.36
CA VAL A 38 -2.16 -9.83 2.45
C VAL A 38 -3.58 -9.52 2.84
N SER A 39 -3.77 -8.65 3.83
CA SER A 39 -5.08 -8.29 4.36
C SER A 39 -5.03 -6.89 4.97
N ALA A 40 -6.13 -6.19 4.88
CA ALA A 40 -6.31 -4.91 5.57
C ALA A 40 -7.79 -4.67 5.87
N VAL A 41 -8.05 -4.14 7.06
CA VAL A 41 -9.37 -3.68 7.49
C VAL A 41 -9.19 -2.47 8.40
N GLY A 42 -10.08 -1.51 8.32
CA GLY A 42 -9.99 -0.34 9.17
C GLY A 42 -10.95 0.76 8.78
N SER A 43 -10.66 1.96 9.25
CA SER A 43 -11.45 3.15 8.94
C SER A 43 -10.56 4.36 8.70
N LEU A 44 -11.02 5.24 7.82
CA LEU A 44 -10.34 6.48 7.47
C LEU A 44 -11.22 7.68 7.79
N SER A 45 -10.62 8.77 8.19
CA SER A 45 -11.28 10.08 8.30
C SER A 45 -11.13 10.91 7.02
N ARG A 46 -10.17 10.52 6.19
CA ARG A 46 -9.87 11.16 4.92
C ARG A 46 -9.27 10.13 3.98
N ALA A 47 -9.66 10.16 2.72
CA ALA A 47 -8.99 9.40 1.67
C ALA A 47 -8.63 10.32 0.51
N VAL A 48 -7.50 10.07 -0.11
CA VAL A 48 -7.09 10.69 -1.36
C VAL A 48 -6.84 9.55 -2.34
N LEU A 49 -7.77 9.38 -3.27
CA LEU A 49 -7.76 8.30 -4.25
C LEU A 49 -7.69 8.88 -5.66
N ARG A 50 -6.73 8.44 -6.43
CA ARG A 50 -6.65 8.80 -7.84
C ARG A 50 -7.42 7.79 -8.66
N TYR A 51 -8.49 8.27 -9.31
CA TYR A 51 -9.33 7.43 -10.16
C TYR A 51 -8.65 7.11 -11.49
N ALA A 52 -9.24 6.16 -12.22
CA ALA A 52 -8.69 5.68 -13.49
C ALA A 52 -8.53 6.84 -14.50
N ALA A 53 -7.35 6.91 -15.11
CA ALA A 53 -6.97 7.93 -16.09
C ALA A 53 -6.97 9.38 -15.59
N GLU A 54 -7.23 9.62 -14.30
CA GLU A 54 -7.19 10.97 -13.73
C GLU A 54 -5.75 11.36 -13.35
N PRO A 55 -5.35 12.62 -13.60
CA PRO A 55 -4.00 13.08 -13.25
C PRO A 55 -3.84 13.38 -11.77
N GLN A 56 -4.93 13.62 -11.03
CA GLN A 56 -4.92 14.04 -9.63
C GLN A 56 -5.79 13.14 -8.77
N GLY A 57 -5.48 13.11 -7.47
CA GLY A 57 -6.30 12.42 -6.48
C GLY A 57 -7.57 13.19 -6.14
N THR A 58 -8.66 12.47 -5.91
CA THR A 58 -9.91 12.98 -5.35
C THR A 58 -9.88 12.85 -3.85
N VAL A 59 -10.22 13.91 -3.12
CA VAL A 59 -10.28 13.93 -1.67
C VAL A 59 -11.69 13.60 -1.20
N LEU A 60 -11.78 12.59 -0.32
CA LEU A 60 -12.99 12.25 0.41
C LEU A 60 -12.75 12.60 1.90
N GLN A 61 -13.46 13.59 2.42
CA GLN A 61 -13.29 14.10 3.79
C GLN A 61 -14.52 13.78 4.62
N GLU A 62 -14.66 12.52 5.00
CA GLU A 62 -15.79 12.01 5.79
C GLU A 62 -15.40 10.66 6.43
N PRO A 63 -16.18 10.15 7.41
CA PRO A 63 -15.95 8.80 7.92
C PRO A 63 -16.10 7.75 6.81
N LEU A 64 -15.06 6.91 6.67
CA LEU A 64 -14.98 5.89 5.63
C LEU A 64 -14.56 4.56 6.27
N GLU A 65 -15.16 3.45 5.80
CA GLU A 65 -14.64 2.12 6.08
C GLU A 65 -13.62 1.73 5.01
N LEU A 66 -12.44 1.28 5.42
CA LEU A 66 -11.47 0.69 4.52
C LEU A 66 -11.88 -0.75 4.24
N ILE A 67 -12.41 -1.00 3.04
CA ILE A 67 -12.97 -2.30 2.67
C ILE A 67 -11.89 -3.20 2.11
N THR A 68 -11.07 -2.69 1.19
CA THR A 68 -9.93 -3.42 0.62
C THR A 68 -8.71 -2.53 0.54
N LEU A 69 -7.56 -3.14 0.69
CA LEU A 69 -6.26 -2.57 0.36
C LEU A 69 -5.43 -3.68 -0.26
N SER A 70 -4.93 -3.44 -1.45
CA SER A 70 -4.06 -4.36 -2.16
C SER A 70 -2.86 -3.63 -2.73
N GLY A 71 -1.78 -4.36 -2.94
CA GLY A 71 -0.63 -3.81 -3.63
C GLY A 71 0.68 -4.43 -3.24
N THR A 72 1.72 -3.86 -3.81
CA THR A 72 3.10 -4.30 -3.68
C THR A 72 3.94 -3.21 -3.05
N LEU A 73 4.99 -3.63 -2.35
CA LEU A 73 5.95 -2.75 -1.73
C LEU A 73 7.35 -3.07 -2.24
N SER A 74 8.11 -2.03 -2.50
CA SER A 74 9.47 -2.11 -3.01
C SER A 74 10.34 -1.00 -2.42
N PRO A 75 11.67 -1.05 -2.60
CA PRO A 75 12.54 0.07 -2.24
C PRO A 75 12.19 1.39 -2.93
N ASP A 76 11.49 1.33 -4.06
CA ASP A 76 11.05 2.51 -4.83
C ASP A 76 9.67 3.03 -4.38
N GLY A 77 9.11 2.50 -3.31
CA GLY A 77 7.84 2.89 -2.73
C GLY A 77 6.72 1.88 -2.94
N ALA A 78 5.63 2.09 -2.20
CA ALA A 78 4.43 1.27 -2.28
C ALA A 78 3.57 1.64 -3.50
N HIS A 79 2.97 0.64 -4.12
CA HIS A 79 1.91 0.81 -5.10
C HIS A 79 0.64 0.14 -4.58
N LEU A 80 -0.34 0.94 -4.21
CA LEU A 80 -1.50 0.51 -3.45
C LEU A 80 -2.78 0.95 -4.13
N HIS A 81 -3.75 0.06 -4.18
CA HIS A 81 -5.14 0.37 -4.51
C HIS A 81 -6.03 0.07 -3.31
N ALA A 82 -7.06 0.89 -3.11
CA ALA A 82 -8.01 0.71 -2.03
C ALA A 82 -9.44 0.93 -2.51
N SER A 83 -10.38 0.29 -1.85
CA SER A 83 -11.79 0.66 -1.87
C SER A 83 -12.24 1.08 -0.49
N VAL A 84 -13.05 2.13 -0.41
CA VAL A 84 -13.60 2.69 0.81
C VAL A 84 -15.12 2.79 0.68
N ALA A 85 -15.82 2.58 1.79
CA ALA A 85 -17.27 2.73 1.85
C ALA A 85 -17.65 3.95 2.69
N MET A 86 -18.56 4.74 2.16
CA MET A 86 -19.14 5.91 2.81
C MET A 86 -20.24 5.48 3.79
N ALA A 87 -20.78 6.43 4.57
CA ALA A 87 -21.85 6.16 5.52
C ALA A 87 -23.10 5.52 4.89
N THR A 88 -23.36 5.78 3.62
CA THR A 88 -24.44 5.16 2.85
C THR A 88 -24.14 3.73 2.39
N GLY A 89 -22.90 3.25 2.56
CA GLY A 89 -22.40 2.01 1.97
C GLY A 89 -21.94 2.16 0.52
N GLU A 90 -22.09 3.36 -0.08
CA GLU A 90 -21.57 3.63 -1.40
C GLU A 90 -20.05 3.56 -1.40
N MET A 91 -19.49 2.96 -2.44
CA MET A 91 -18.06 2.69 -2.51
C MET A 91 -17.36 3.59 -3.53
N ARG A 92 -16.14 3.96 -3.19
CA ARG A 92 -15.16 4.59 -4.08
C ARG A 92 -13.87 3.79 -4.01
N GLY A 93 -13.16 3.72 -5.12
CA GLY A 93 -11.88 3.02 -5.17
C GLY A 93 -10.91 3.67 -6.13
N GLY A 94 -9.63 3.46 -5.89
CA GLY A 94 -8.58 3.99 -6.73
C GLY A 94 -7.18 3.79 -6.17
N HIS A 95 -6.24 4.41 -6.83
CA HIS A 95 -4.85 4.42 -6.43
C HIS A 95 -4.68 5.26 -5.15
N VAL A 96 -4.04 4.69 -4.15
CA VAL A 96 -3.82 5.35 -2.86
C VAL A 96 -2.73 6.42 -2.99
N MET A 97 -3.13 7.66 -2.75
CA MET A 97 -2.23 8.80 -2.69
C MET A 97 -1.87 9.10 -1.23
N PRO A 98 -0.82 9.90 -0.98
CA PRO A 98 -0.61 10.47 0.35
C PRO A 98 -1.84 11.25 0.82
N GLY A 99 -2.14 11.19 2.12
CA GLY A 99 -3.26 11.89 2.72
C GLY A 99 -4.47 11.01 3.04
N CYS A 100 -4.32 9.68 2.94
CA CYS A 100 -5.29 8.73 3.49
C CYS A 100 -5.03 8.57 5.00
N VAL A 101 -5.90 9.15 5.83
CA VAL A 101 -5.69 9.28 7.27
C VAL A 101 -6.59 8.31 8.03
N VAL A 102 -5.99 7.52 8.92
CA VAL A 102 -6.70 6.57 9.77
C VAL A 102 -7.61 7.30 10.75
N ARG A 103 -8.87 6.83 10.86
CA ARG A 103 -9.87 7.37 11.78
C ARG A 103 -9.83 6.72 13.16
N THR A 104 -10.02 5.42 13.22
CA THR A 104 -9.96 4.62 14.46
C THR A 104 -8.70 3.78 14.48
N THR A 105 -8.68 2.74 13.67
CA THR A 105 -7.51 1.89 13.45
C THR A 105 -7.47 1.40 12.00
N ALA A 106 -6.31 0.93 11.59
CA ALA A 106 -6.17 0.07 10.42
C ALA A 106 -5.31 -1.13 10.81
N GLU A 107 -5.84 -2.31 10.60
CA GLU A 107 -5.19 -3.59 10.86
C GLU A 107 -4.67 -4.12 9.53
N ILE A 108 -3.35 -4.28 9.40
CA ILE A 108 -2.73 -4.61 8.12
C ILE A 108 -1.75 -5.76 8.31
N VAL A 109 -1.80 -6.72 7.41
CA VAL A 109 -0.84 -7.82 7.33
C VAL A 109 -0.04 -7.70 6.05
N LEU A 110 1.29 -7.64 6.19
CA LEU A 110 2.24 -7.61 5.08
C LEU A 110 3.01 -8.93 5.03
N ALA A 111 3.22 -9.45 3.83
CA ALA A 111 4.07 -10.61 3.59
C ALA A 111 5.35 -10.19 2.86
N PRO A 112 6.54 -10.43 3.43
CA PRO A 112 7.77 -10.34 2.67
C PRO A 112 7.83 -11.46 1.62
N LEU A 113 8.28 -11.11 0.41
CA LEU A 113 8.40 -12.06 -0.70
C LEU A 113 9.88 -12.41 -0.88
N GLN A 114 10.33 -13.40 -0.12
CA GLN A 114 11.71 -13.87 -0.20
C GLN A 114 11.98 -14.46 -1.59
N GLY A 115 13.20 -14.24 -2.08
CA GLY A 115 13.60 -14.70 -3.41
C GLY A 115 13.18 -13.76 -4.55
N TRP A 116 12.57 -12.62 -4.22
CA TRP A 116 12.17 -11.61 -5.21
C TRP A 116 12.78 -10.24 -4.89
N VAL A 117 13.08 -9.51 -5.96
CA VAL A 117 13.44 -8.09 -5.92
C VAL A 117 12.43 -7.34 -6.74
N PHE A 118 11.76 -6.37 -6.12
CA PHE A 118 10.81 -5.47 -6.76
C PHE A 118 11.44 -4.11 -6.98
N ALA A 119 11.19 -3.53 -8.14
CA ALA A 119 11.55 -2.17 -8.50
C ALA A 119 10.40 -1.52 -9.27
N ARG A 120 10.41 -0.20 -9.36
CA ARG A 120 9.49 0.59 -10.18
C ARG A 120 10.30 1.27 -11.27
N GLU A 121 10.13 0.84 -12.52
CA GLU A 121 10.90 1.34 -13.67
C GLU A 121 9.95 1.86 -14.75
N HIS A 122 10.37 2.92 -15.45
CA HIS A 122 9.60 3.49 -16.55
C HIS A 122 9.37 2.46 -17.67
N ASP A 123 8.09 2.28 -18.05
CA ASP A 123 7.70 1.44 -19.18
C ASP A 123 7.19 2.33 -20.32
N ALA A 124 7.87 2.30 -21.45
CA ALA A 124 7.52 3.12 -22.62
C ALA A 124 6.14 2.77 -23.21
N ARG A 125 5.63 1.56 -22.96
CA ARG A 125 4.31 1.13 -23.44
C ARG A 125 3.16 1.79 -22.68
N THR A 126 3.37 2.10 -21.40
CA THR A 126 2.34 2.71 -20.54
C THR A 126 2.60 4.18 -20.24
N GLY A 127 3.87 4.60 -20.31
CA GLY A 127 4.31 5.95 -19.94
C GLY A 127 4.48 6.16 -18.44
N PHE A 128 4.36 5.10 -17.64
CA PHE A 128 4.44 5.15 -16.18
C PHE A 128 5.57 4.26 -15.64
N LYS A 129 5.88 4.45 -14.37
CA LYS A 129 6.73 3.50 -13.64
C LYS A 129 5.89 2.28 -13.27
N GLU A 130 6.29 1.13 -13.80
CA GLU A 130 5.62 -0.14 -13.58
C GLU A 130 6.47 -1.09 -12.75
N LEU A 131 5.83 -2.13 -12.20
CA LEU A 131 6.53 -3.16 -11.45
C LEU A 131 7.51 -3.92 -12.35
N VAL A 132 8.75 -4.01 -11.88
CA VAL A 132 9.73 -4.97 -12.39
C VAL A 132 10.04 -5.95 -11.28
N ALA A 133 9.70 -7.21 -11.48
CA ALA A 133 9.96 -8.29 -10.55
C ALA A 133 11.07 -9.19 -11.10
N ARG A 134 12.13 -9.35 -10.33
CA ARG A 134 13.26 -10.22 -10.68
C ARG A 134 13.49 -11.23 -9.56
N PRO A 135 13.91 -12.47 -9.88
CA PRO A 135 14.42 -13.37 -8.86
C PRO A 135 15.62 -12.74 -8.14
N ALA A 136 15.66 -12.83 -6.84
CA ALA A 136 16.87 -12.51 -6.11
C ALA A 136 17.96 -13.49 -6.52
N LYS A 137 19.20 -12.99 -6.68
CA LYS A 137 20.32 -13.90 -6.95
C LYS A 137 20.44 -14.88 -5.79
N PRO A 138 20.68 -16.18 -6.06
CA PRO A 138 20.99 -17.12 -5.02
C PRO A 138 22.17 -16.59 -4.20
N LEU A 139 22.10 -16.67 -2.88
CA LEU A 139 23.27 -16.44 -2.04
C LEU A 139 24.33 -17.47 -2.44
N PRO A 140 25.60 -17.07 -2.51
CA PRO A 140 26.68 -18.00 -2.82
C PRO A 140 26.80 -19.10 -1.76
#